data_113eb0a06ccc4003b7e8b421407573cf
#
_entry.id   113eb0a06ccc4003b7e8b421407573cf
#
_cell.length_a   1.000
_cell.length_b   1.000
_cell.length_c   1.000
_cell.angle_alpha   90.00
_cell.angle_beta   90.00
_cell.angle_gamma   90.00
#
_symmetry.space_group_name_H-M   'P 1'
#
loop_
_entity.id
_entity.type
_entity.pdbx_description
1 polymer ?
#
loop_
_entity_poly.entity_id
_entity_poly.type
_entity_poly.pdbx_seq_one_letter_code
_entity_poly.pdbx_strand_id
1 'polypeptide(L)'
;MSDEMTSATFTEQEWSHFEAKTLNEECGLFGVWGHPDAARLTYFGLHALQHRGQEGAGILVNNNGKLNRHRGLGLVTEVFRDEKDLEELTGSAAIGHVRYATAGSANINNIQPFQFEFHDGALGLAHNGNLTNAQSLRCELEKSGAIFSSNSDTEILMHLIRRSHHPEFMGRVKEALNTVKGGFAYLIMTENSIVAALDPNGFRPLSIGKMSNGALVVASETCAFDVVGATWIQDVQPGEIIEINDDGIHVDQFTDSTNMTICSMEYIYFARPDSNIAGVNVHTARKRSGK
;
A
#
# COMPACT_ATOMS: atom_id res chain seq x y z
N MET A 1 -37.68 -12.71 -40.36
CA MET A 1 -37.61 -12.44 -38.92
C MET A 1 -36.29 -11.69 -38.71
N SER A 2 -36.39 -10.37 -38.66
CA SER A 2 -35.29 -9.43 -38.52
C SER A 2 -35.11 -9.12 -37.03
N ASP A 3 -33.96 -9.51 -36.47
CA ASP A 3 -33.59 -9.14 -35.12
C ASP A 3 -33.30 -7.63 -35.07
N GLU A 4 -34.18 -6.89 -34.44
CA GLU A 4 -33.96 -5.51 -34.04
C GLU A 4 -33.03 -5.51 -32.84
N MET A 5 -31.74 -5.20 -33.05
CA MET A 5 -30.83 -4.75 -32.02
C MET A 5 -31.32 -3.38 -31.53
N THR A 6 -32.01 -3.34 -30.40
CA THR A 6 -32.33 -2.10 -29.69
C THR A 6 -31.02 -1.50 -29.14
N SER A 7 -30.57 -0.42 -29.77
CA SER A 7 -29.51 0.42 -29.22
C SER A 7 -30.04 1.10 -27.95
N ALA A 8 -29.49 0.73 -26.79
CA ALA A 8 -29.75 1.47 -25.56
C ALA A 8 -29.15 2.86 -25.68
N THR A 9 -29.97 3.88 -25.89
CA THR A 9 -29.59 5.28 -25.80
C THR A 9 -29.62 5.72 -24.35
N PHE A 10 -28.47 5.98 -23.77
CA PHE A 10 -28.36 6.58 -22.43
C PHE A 10 -28.87 8.03 -22.49
N THR A 11 -29.60 8.43 -21.45
CA THR A 11 -30.07 9.80 -21.27
C THR A 11 -28.92 10.74 -20.87
N GLU A 12 -29.06 12.06 -21.11
CA GLU A 12 -28.04 13.04 -20.67
C GLU A 12 -27.78 12.99 -19.15
N GLN A 13 -28.75 12.60 -18.33
CA GLN A 13 -28.58 12.40 -16.90
C GLN A 13 -27.77 11.14 -16.56
N GLU A 14 -27.85 10.09 -17.35
CA GLU A 14 -27.00 8.90 -17.22
C GLU A 14 -25.57 9.19 -17.68
N TRP A 15 -25.39 10.04 -18.69
CA TRP A 15 -24.07 10.53 -19.10
C TRP A 15 -23.44 11.46 -18.06
N SER A 16 -24.20 12.26 -17.32
CA SER A 16 -23.67 13.12 -16.25
C SER A 16 -23.14 12.29 -15.05
N HIS A 17 -23.62 11.06 -14.85
CA HIS A 17 -23.03 10.11 -13.90
C HIS A 17 -21.77 9.44 -14.44
N PHE A 18 -21.53 9.48 -15.75
CA PHE A 18 -20.31 9.06 -16.43
C PHE A 18 -19.35 10.24 -16.68
N GLU A 19 -19.68 11.46 -16.24
CA GLU A 19 -18.72 12.56 -16.27
C GLU A 19 -17.45 12.12 -15.57
N ALA A 20 -16.50 11.85 -16.44
CA ALA A 20 -15.08 11.66 -16.23
C ALA A 20 -14.71 11.57 -14.74
N LYS A 21 -14.82 10.39 -14.15
CA LYS A 21 -13.85 10.03 -13.11
C LYS A 21 -12.52 10.18 -13.83
N THR A 22 -11.85 11.31 -13.60
CA THR A 22 -10.47 11.51 -14.01
C THR A 22 -9.71 10.25 -13.67
N LEU A 23 -8.85 9.79 -14.58
CA LEU A 23 -7.94 8.68 -14.29
C LEU A 23 -7.25 9.02 -12.97
N ASN A 24 -7.63 8.34 -11.91
CA ASN A 24 -7.14 8.62 -10.57
C ASN A 24 -5.78 7.95 -10.43
N GLU A 25 -4.83 8.69 -9.86
CA GLU A 25 -3.54 8.16 -9.47
C GLU A 25 -3.73 7.17 -8.32
N GLU A 26 -2.76 6.29 -8.12
CA GLU A 26 -2.85 5.23 -7.13
C GLU A 26 -1.81 5.48 -6.05
N CYS A 27 -2.14 5.17 -4.79
CA CYS A 27 -1.25 5.31 -3.65
C CYS A 27 0.11 4.65 -3.87
N GLY A 28 1.15 5.15 -3.18
CA GLY A 28 2.49 4.56 -3.17
C GLY A 28 2.89 4.10 -1.77
N LEU A 29 3.51 2.94 -1.71
CA LEU A 29 4.05 2.31 -0.50
C LEU A 29 5.56 2.26 -0.54
N PHE A 30 6.20 2.54 0.58
CA PHE A 30 7.63 2.30 0.79
C PHE A 30 7.87 1.78 2.21
N GLY A 31 8.79 0.83 2.36
CA GLY A 31 9.20 0.29 3.66
C GLY A 31 10.68 -0.02 3.68
N VAL A 32 11.30 0.06 4.86
CA VAL A 32 12.69 -0.31 5.08
C VAL A 32 12.85 -0.97 6.44
N TRP A 33 13.65 -2.04 6.49
CA TRP A 33 14.01 -2.79 7.69
C TRP A 33 15.52 -2.91 7.82
N GLY A 34 16.03 -2.68 9.03
CA GLY A 34 17.44 -2.87 9.35
C GLY A 34 18.37 -1.72 8.94
N HIS A 35 17.87 -0.47 8.87
CA HIS A 35 18.70 0.69 8.55
C HIS A 35 18.55 1.82 9.59
N PRO A 36 19.66 2.37 10.14
CA PRO A 36 19.58 3.43 11.17
C PRO A 36 18.89 4.71 10.68
N ASP A 37 18.96 5.02 9.38
CA ASP A 37 18.30 6.18 8.76
C ASP A 37 16.96 5.79 8.10
N ALA A 38 16.18 4.89 8.72
CA ALA A 38 14.95 4.35 8.12
C ALA A 38 13.96 5.46 7.73
N ALA A 39 13.76 6.48 8.57
CA ALA A 39 12.87 7.59 8.27
C ALA A 39 13.30 8.36 7.01
N ARG A 40 14.58 8.69 6.91
CA ARG A 40 15.13 9.46 5.77
C ARG A 40 15.07 8.67 4.47
N LEU A 41 15.40 7.38 4.51
CA LEU A 41 15.25 6.50 3.34
C LEU A 41 13.79 6.40 2.90
N THR A 42 12.86 6.29 3.86
CA THR A 42 11.43 6.26 3.57
C THR A 42 10.96 7.58 2.94
N TYR A 43 11.45 8.72 3.44
CA TYR A 43 11.18 10.02 2.82
C TYR A 43 11.62 10.05 1.34
N PHE A 44 12.85 9.62 1.02
CA PHE A 44 13.33 9.60 -0.36
C PHE A 44 12.58 8.59 -1.23
N GLY A 45 12.24 7.42 -0.68
CA GLY A 45 11.41 6.43 -1.37
C GLY A 45 10.01 6.97 -1.70
N LEU A 46 9.36 7.64 -0.74
CA LEU A 46 8.07 8.29 -0.97
C LEU A 46 8.17 9.46 -1.96
N HIS A 47 9.24 10.24 -1.91
CA HIS A 47 9.47 11.31 -2.89
C HIS A 47 9.61 10.75 -4.32
N ALA A 48 10.27 9.60 -4.49
CA ALA A 48 10.34 8.90 -5.78
C ALA A 48 8.97 8.39 -6.24
N LEU A 49 8.06 8.10 -5.31
CA LEU A 49 6.69 7.63 -5.55
C LEU A 49 5.64 8.76 -5.54
N GLN A 50 6.04 10.04 -5.47
CA GLN A 50 5.13 11.19 -5.34
C GLN A 50 4.10 11.26 -6.46
N HIS A 51 4.44 10.79 -7.67
CA HIS A 51 3.53 10.74 -8.81
C HIS A 51 2.31 9.83 -8.58
N ARG A 52 2.37 8.91 -7.61
CA ARG A 52 1.27 8.00 -7.24
C ARG A 52 0.27 8.64 -6.28
N GLY A 53 0.66 9.67 -5.54
CA GLY A 53 -0.25 10.35 -4.61
C GLY A 53 0.26 11.72 -4.18
N GLN A 54 -0.62 12.73 -4.20
CA GLN A 54 -0.27 14.14 -3.94
C GLN A 54 -1.13 14.79 -2.85
N GLU A 55 -2.09 14.07 -2.30
CA GLU A 55 -3.02 14.61 -1.31
C GLU A 55 -2.46 14.62 0.11
N GLY A 56 -1.61 13.65 0.41
CA GLY A 56 -0.99 13.54 1.72
C GLY A 56 0.08 12.46 1.77
N ALA A 57 0.94 12.58 2.75
CA ALA A 57 2.02 11.65 2.99
C ALA A 57 2.17 11.35 4.49
N GLY A 58 2.76 10.21 4.81
CA GLY A 58 3.10 9.87 6.17
C GLY A 58 4.21 8.83 6.25
N ILE A 59 4.92 8.87 7.36
CA ILE A 59 5.96 7.92 7.73
C ILE A 59 5.70 7.45 9.15
N LEU A 60 5.79 6.15 9.36
CA LEU A 60 5.73 5.48 10.65
C LEU A 60 7.04 4.73 10.87
N VAL A 61 7.69 4.98 11.97
CA VAL A 61 9.00 4.40 12.33
C VAL A 61 8.87 3.53 13.56
N ASN A 62 9.56 2.40 13.55
CA ASN A 62 9.72 1.52 14.71
C ASN A 62 11.06 1.80 15.37
N ASN A 63 11.00 2.26 16.62
CA ASN A 63 12.15 2.43 17.50
C ASN A 63 12.04 1.43 18.66
N ASN A 64 12.60 0.24 18.48
CA ASN A 64 12.62 -0.83 19.50
C ASN A 64 11.22 -1.12 20.09
N GLY A 65 10.22 -1.30 19.21
CA GLY A 65 8.84 -1.61 19.58
C GLY A 65 7.95 -0.38 19.80
N LYS A 66 8.53 0.80 19.95
CA LYS A 66 7.75 2.04 20.00
C LYS A 66 7.56 2.60 18.60
N LEU A 67 6.31 2.68 18.16
CA LEU A 67 5.96 3.27 16.88
C LEU A 67 5.80 4.79 17.04
N ASN A 68 6.47 5.56 16.17
CA ASN A 68 6.34 7.00 16.07
C ASN A 68 5.94 7.38 14.66
N ARG A 69 4.97 8.28 14.53
CA ARG A 69 4.41 8.66 13.23
C ARG A 69 4.40 10.16 13.03
N HIS A 70 4.80 10.58 11.81
CA HIS A 70 4.51 11.92 11.28
C HIS A 70 3.72 11.78 9.98
N ARG A 71 2.67 12.59 9.80
CA ARG A 71 1.82 12.60 8.61
C ARG A 71 1.16 13.95 8.41
N GLY A 72 0.84 14.27 7.16
CA GLY A 72 0.19 15.54 6.83
C GLY A 72 -0.50 15.49 5.48
N LEU A 73 -1.27 16.54 5.20
CA LEU A 73 -1.84 16.81 3.88
C LEU A 73 -0.80 17.54 3.03
N GLY A 74 -0.76 17.24 1.73
CA GLY A 74 0.15 17.82 0.76
C GLY A 74 1.23 16.87 0.28
N LEU A 75 2.18 17.41 -0.45
CA LEU A 75 3.32 16.67 -1.00
C LEU A 75 4.28 16.21 0.11
N VAL A 76 5.07 15.19 -0.17
CA VAL A 76 6.09 14.68 0.78
C VAL A 76 6.99 15.82 1.28
N THR A 77 7.42 16.71 0.39
CA THR A 77 8.25 17.88 0.74
C THR A 77 7.53 18.96 1.55
N GLU A 78 6.21 18.98 1.52
CA GLU A 78 5.40 19.92 2.29
C GLU A 78 5.10 19.37 3.69
N VAL A 79 4.84 18.05 3.77
CA VAL A 79 4.56 17.34 5.03
C VAL A 79 5.82 17.24 5.90
N PHE A 80 6.98 17.02 5.29
CA PHE A 80 8.28 16.92 5.96
C PHE A 80 9.15 18.14 5.64
N ARG A 81 8.57 19.32 5.82
CA ARG A 81 9.21 20.59 5.47
C ARG A 81 10.35 20.95 6.41
N ASP A 82 10.16 20.69 7.69
CA ASP A 82 11.16 20.95 8.72
C ASP A 82 12.05 19.69 8.89
N GLU A 83 13.36 19.89 8.93
CA GLU A 83 14.31 18.80 9.14
C GLU A 83 14.02 18.03 10.44
N LYS A 84 13.50 18.72 11.45
CA LYS A 84 13.06 18.15 12.72
C LYS A 84 12.00 17.08 12.58
N ASP A 85 11.09 17.18 11.60
CA ASP A 85 10.03 16.21 11.36
C ASP A 85 10.59 14.81 11.07
N LEU A 86 11.77 14.75 10.42
CA LEU A 86 12.49 13.49 10.16
C LEU A 86 13.45 13.12 11.30
N GLU A 87 14.08 14.11 11.96
CA GLU A 87 15.01 13.86 13.07
C GLU A 87 14.31 13.24 14.29
N GLU A 88 13.05 13.60 14.53
CA GLU A 88 12.23 13.02 15.60
C GLU A 88 11.79 11.58 15.32
N LEU A 89 11.81 11.16 14.05
CA LEU A 89 11.46 9.82 13.60
C LEU A 89 12.69 8.89 13.66
N THR A 90 13.13 8.57 14.86
CA THR A 90 14.28 7.68 15.09
C THR A 90 13.87 6.21 15.11
N GLY A 91 14.66 5.34 14.49
CA GLY A 91 14.43 3.89 14.49
C GLY A 91 15.11 3.19 13.32
N SER A 92 15.11 1.86 13.35
CA SER A 92 15.77 1.02 12.34
C SER A 92 14.83 0.42 11.30
N ALA A 93 13.53 0.63 11.46
CA ALA A 93 12.52 0.20 10.50
C ALA A 93 11.47 1.30 10.30
N ALA A 94 10.97 1.44 9.08
CA ALA A 94 9.93 2.41 8.76
C ALA A 94 9.03 1.92 7.63
N ILE A 95 7.77 2.34 7.64
CA ILE A 95 6.85 2.26 6.51
C ILE A 95 6.32 3.65 6.18
N GLY A 96 6.09 3.90 4.89
CA GLY A 96 5.58 5.16 4.41
C GLY A 96 4.51 5.00 3.34
N HIS A 97 3.73 6.05 3.18
CA HIS A 97 2.61 6.09 2.26
C HIS A 97 2.47 7.48 1.63
N VAL A 98 2.23 7.53 0.33
CA VAL A 98 1.71 8.70 -0.38
C VAL A 98 0.28 8.42 -0.82
N ARG A 99 -0.62 9.33 -0.49
CA ARG A 99 -2.06 9.17 -0.70
C ARG A 99 -2.53 9.90 -1.93
N TYR A 100 -3.36 9.21 -2.71
CA TYR A 100 -4.29 9.81 -3.63
C TYR A 100 -5.74 9.58 -3.14
N ALA A 101 -6.58 10.62 -3.16
CA ALA A 101 -7.99 10.48 -2.79
C ALA A 101 -8.85 10.17 -4.01
N THR A 102 -9.62 9.11 -3.91
CA THR A 102 -10.60 8.72 -4.94
C THR A 102 -11.95 9.42 -4.79
N ALA A 103 -12.28 9.92 -3.61
CA ALA A 103 -13.49 10.69 -3.33
C ALA A 103 -13.45 11.35 -1.94
N GLY A 104 -13.99 12.54 -1.81
CA GLY A 104 -14.20 13.24 -0.54
C GLY A 104 -13.15 14.30 -0.22
N SER A 105 -13.44 15.12 0.80
CA SER A 105 -12.51 16.15 1.27
C SER A 105 -11.24 15.55 1.87
N ALA A 106 -10.11 16.19 1.63
CA ALA A 106 -8.84 15.87 2.26
C ALA A 106 -9.00 15.83 3.78
N ASN A 107 -8.85 14.65 4.38
CA ASN A 107 -8.99 14.44 5.82
C ASN A 107 -7.72 13.78 6.37
N ILE A 108 -7.09 14.49 7.30
CA ILE A 108 -5.87 14.02 7.97
C ILE A 108 -6.05 12.64 8.62
N ASN A 109 -7.26 12.29 9.06
CA ASN A 109 -7.53 10.98 9.65
C ASN A 109 -7.41 9.81 8.66
N ASN A 110 -7.49 10.11 7.36
CA ASN A 110 -7.34 9.11 6.30
C ASN A 110 -5.90 8.99 5.78
N ILE A 111 -4.98 9.87 6.24
CA ILE A 111 -3.58 9.79 5.83
C ILE A 111 -2.90 8.64 6.56
N GLN A 112 -2.29 7.77 5.77
CA GLN A 112 -1.55 6.60 6.22
C GLN A 112 -0.04 6.92 6.35
N PRO A 113 0.74 6.06 7.06
CA PRO A 113 0.36 4.83 7.73
C PRO A 113 -0.55 5.06 8.94
N PHE A 114 -1.48 4.12 9.17
CA PHE A 114 -2.21 4.07 10.43
C PHE A 114 -1.34 3.48 11.53
N GLN A 115 -1.55 3.94 12.75
CA GLN A 115 -0.90 3.45 13.96
C GLN A 115 -1.97 3.09 14.97
N PHE A 116 -1.88 1.88 15.49
CA PHE A 116 -2.78 1.35 16.49
C PHE A 116 -1.96 0.84 17.67
N GLU A 117 -2.35 1.21 18.88
CA GLU A 117 -1.72 0.77 20.10
C GLU A 117 -2.64 -0.18 20.87
N PHE A 118 -2.09 -1.26 21.36
CA PHE A 118 -2.79 -2.27 22.12
C PHE A 118 -2.00 -2.57 23.41
N HIS A 119 -2.62 -3.26 24.34
CA HIS A 119 -1.94 -3.64 25.58
C HIS A 119 -0.76 -4.61 25.38
N ASP A 120 -0.75 -5.32 24.25
CA ASP A 120 0.22 -6.36 23.90
C ASP A 120 1.12 -5.95 22.70
N GLY A 121 1.21 -4.66 22.37
CA GLY A 121 2.06 -4.13 21.31
C GLY A 121 1.39 -3.09 20.45
N ALA A 122 2.05 -2.75 19.36
CA ALA A 122 1.56 -1.77 18.39
C ALA A 122 1.56 -2.33 16.96
N LEU A 123 0.69 -1.79 16.11
CA LEU A 123 0.55 -2.16 14.72
C LEU A 123 0.57 -0.92 13.83
N GLY A 124 1.43 -0.92 12.82
CA GLY A 124 1.43 0.02 11.73
C GLY A 124 0.80 -0.57 10.48
N LEU A 125 0.05 0.21 9.71
CA LEU A 125 -0.65 -0.29 8.53
C LEU A 125 -0.67 0.74 7.41
N ALA A 126 -0.20 0.35 6.22
CA ALA A 126 -0.29 1.12 4.99
C ALA A 126 -0.85 0.25 3.85
N HIS A 127 -1.69 0.84 3.01
CA HIS A 127 -2.47 0.16 1.98
C HIS A 127 -2.47 0.96 0.67
N ASN A 128 -2.16 0.28 -0.41
CA ASN A 128 -2.39 0.75 -1.76
C ASN A 128 -3.44 -0.16 -2.41
N GLY A 129 -4.62 0.36 -2.67
CA GLY A 129 -5.71 -0.39 -3.27
C GLY A 129 -7.09 0.02 -2.79
N ASN A 130 -8.07 -0.86 -3.01
CA ASN A 130 -9.45 -0.65 -2.60
C ASN A 130 -10.14 -2.00 -2.32
N LEU A 131 -10.84 -2.08 -1.19
CA LEU A 131 -11.61 -3.26 -0.80
C LEU A 131 -13.04 -3.17 -1.31
N THR A 132 -13.45 -4.13 -2.12
CA THR A 132 -14.80 -4.17 -2.71
C THR A 132 -15.89 -4.55 -1.69
N ASN A 133 -15.52 -5.26 -0.61
CA ASN A 133 -16.42 -5.64 0.48
C ASN A 133 -16.27 -4.77 1.75
N ALA A 134 -15.59 -3.61 1.64
CA ALA A 134 -15.32 -2.73 2.77
C ALA A 134 -16.57 -2.34 3.55
N GLN A 135 -17.64 -1.91 2.85
CA GLN A 135 -18.84 -1.42 3.50
C GLN A 135 -19.57 -2.51 4.30
N SER A 136 -19.66 -3.74 3.77
CA SER A 136 -20.29 -4.86 4.48
C SER A 136 -19.48 -5.26 5.71
N LEU A 137 -18.16 -5.39 5.57
CA LEU A 137 -17.28 -5.72 6.68
C LEU A 137 -17.30 -4.65 7.78
N ARG A 138 -17.28 -3.37 7.38
CA ARG A 138 -17.38 -2.26 8.34
C ARG A 138 -18.67 -2.35 9.15
N CYS A 139 -19.82 -2.55 8.48
CA CYS A 139 -21.10 -2.67 9.13
C CYS A 139 -21.14 -3.85 10.14
N GLU A 140 -20.57 -4.99 9.79
CA GLU A 140 -20.50 -6.17 10.67
C GLU A 140 -19.58 -5.91 11.89
N LEU A 141 -18.44 -5.28 11.66
CA LEU A 141 -17.49 -4.92 12.71
C LEU A 141 -18.09 -3.89 13.66
N GLU A 142 -18.77 -2.86 13.18
CA GLU A 142 -19.45 -1.85 14.01
C GLU A 142 -20.58 -2.47 14.85
N LYS A 143 -21.41 -3.36 14.27
CA LYS A 143 -22.41 -4.12 15.01
C LYS A 143 -21.82 -4.97 16.14
N SER A 144 -20.59 -5.42 15.97
CA SER A 144 -19.87 -6.19 17.01
C SER A 144 -19.00 -5.30 17.91
N GLY A 145 -19.21 -3.96 17.89
CA GLY A 145 -18.59 -3.01 18.80
C GLY A 145 -17.24 -2.47 18.33
N ALA A 146 -16.87 -2.58 17.06
CA ALA A 146 -15.67 -1.91 16.53
C ALA A 146 -15.90 -0.39 16.46
N ILE A 147 -14.87 0.37 16.83
CA ILE A 147 -14.85 1.83 16.71
C ILE A 147 -13.82 2.18 15.64
N PHE A 148 -14.24 2.90 14.61
CA PHE A 148 -13.38 3.36 13.54
C PHE A 148 -12.98 4.82 13.75
N SER A 149 -11.71 5.12 13.53
CA SER A 149 -11.15 6.47 13.62
C SER A 149 -11.12 7.21 12.28
N SER A 150 -11.28 6.46 11.18
CA SER A 150 -11.21 6.96 9.81
C SER A 150 -12.35 6.41 8.94
N ASN A 151 -12.48 6.96 7.74
CA ASN A 151 -13.37 6.41 6.70
C ASN A 151 -12.63 5.47 5.73
N SER A 152 -11.35 5.20 5.99
CA SER A 152 -10.53 4.33 5.14
C SER A 152 -10.92 2.86 5.32
N ASP A 153 -10.94 2.14 4.20
CA ASP A 153 -11.10 0.68 4.19
C ASP A 153 -9.91 -0.06 4.80
N THR A 154 -8.75 0.58 4.81
CA THR A 154 -7.52 0.06 5.41
C THR A 154 -7.69 -0.34 6.89
N GLU A 155 -8.47 0.42 7.66
CA GLU A 155 -8.70 0.18 9.09
C GLU A 155 -9.43 -1.13 9.36
N ILE A 156 -10.20 -1.64 8.38
CA ILE A 156 -10.91 -2.92 8.45
C ILE A 156 -9.93 -4.07 8.69
N LEU A 157 -8.79 -4.10 7.97
CA LEU A 157 -7.80 -5.16 8.12
C LEU A 157 -7.27 -5.25 9.55
N MET A 158 -7.01 -4.12 10.20
CA MET A 158 -6.59 -4.09 11.62
C MET A 158 -7.62 -4.75 12.53
N HIS A 159 -8.91 -4.40 12.36
CA HIS A 159 -9.98 -4.99 13.17
C HIS A 159 -10.10 -6.50 12.95
N LEU A 160 -9.92 -6.98 11.72
CA LEU A 160 -9.94 -8.41 11.41
C LEU A 160 -8.74 -9.13 12.05
N ILE A 161 -7.53 -8.60 11.94
CA ILE A 161 -6.32 -9.16 12.58
C ILE A 161 -6.52 -9.28 14.10
N ARG A 162 -7.07 -8.24 14.75
CA ARG A 162 -7.26 -8.22 16.20
C ARG A 162 -8.38 -9.12 16.71
N ARG A 163 -9.33 -9.43 15.85
CA ARG A 163 -10.46 -10.32 16.20
C ARG A 163 -10.21 -11.78 15.88
N SER A 164 -9.17 -12.08 15.08
CA SER A 164 -8.76 -13.46 14.84
C SER A 164 -8.33 -14.15 16.14
N HIS A 165 -8.74 -15.40 16.28
CA HIS A 165 -8.36 -16.25 17.41
C HIS A 165 -7.13 -17.11 17.12
N HIS A 166 -6.50 -16.94 15.95
CA HIS A 166 -5.29 -17.67 15.62
C HIS A 166 -4.17 -17.35 16.64
N PRO A 167 -3.43 -18.34 17.15
CA PRO A 167 -2.42 -18.11 18.18
C PRO A 167 -1.25 -17.27 17.68
N GLU A 168 -0.83 -17.48 16.45
CA GLU A 168 0.30 -16.79 15.81
C GLU A 168 -0.14 -15.55 15.05
N PHE A 169 0.69 -14.49 15.11
CA PHE A 169 0.41 -13.23 14.41
C PHE A 169 0.23 -13.42 12.90
N MET A 170 1.12 -14.17 12.24
CA MET A 170 1.04 -14.41 10.80
C MET A 170 -0.23 -15.17 10.41
N GLY A 171 -0.68 -16.10 11.25
CA GLY A 171 -1.98 -16.77 11.05
C GLY A 171 -3.16 -15.80 11.13
N ARG A 172 -3.15 -14.86 12.08
CA ARG A 172 -4.17 -13.79 12.16
C ARG A 172 -4.19 -12.90 10.92
N VAL A 173 -3.01 -12.55 10.42
CA VAL A 173 -2.89 -11.76 9.18
C VAL A 173 -3.44 -12.53 7.98
N LYS A 174 -3.12 -13.82 7.85
CA LYS A 174 -3.64 -14.68 6.77
C LYS A 174 -5.18 -14.80 6.81
N GLU A 175 -5.76 -15.03 7.98
CA GLU A 175 -7.23 -15.07 8.14
C GLU A 175 -7.89 -13.75 7.74
N ALA A 176 -7.29 -12.62 8.16
CA ALA A 176 -7.78 -11.30 7.80
C ALA A 176 -7.69 -11.02 6.29
N LEU A 177 -6.57 -11.37 5.65
CA LEU A 177 -6.36 -11.21 4.20
C LEU A 177 -7.32 -12.10 3.38
N ASN A 178 -7.64 -13.30 3.85
CA ASN A 178 -8.64 -14.17 3.20
C ASN A 178 -10.08 -13.66 3.33
N THR A 179 -10.35 -12.77 4.31
CA THR A 179 -11.68 -12.18 4.53
C THR A 179 -11.92 -10.96 3.64
N VAL A 180 -10.90 -10.15 3.37
CA VAL A 180 -11.03 -8.96 2.53
C VAL A 180 -11.04 -9.33 1.05
N LYS A 181 -11.75 -8.54 0.22
CA LYS A 181 -11.85 -8.72 -1.23
C LYS A 181 -11.53 -7.41 -1.93
N GLY A 182 -10.83 -7.48 -3.04
CA GLY A 182 -10.44 -6.31 -3.84
C GLY A 182 -9.02 -6.40 -4.35
N GLY A 183 -8.52 -5.30 -4.89
CA GLY A 183 -7.11 -5.16 -5.25
C GLY A 183 -6.38 -4.45 -4.12
N PHE A 184 -5.32 -5.05 -3.59
CA PHE A 184 -4.56 -4.49 -2.49
C PHE A 184 -3.09 -4.88 -2.48
N ALA A 185 -2.26 -3.94 -2.06
CA ALA A 185 -0.93 -4.19 -1.53
C ALA A 185 -0.88 -3.60 -0.11
N TYR A 186 -0.43 -4.37 0.86
CA TYR A 186 -0.31 -3.95 2.26
C TYR A 186 1.12 -3.96 2.74
N LEU A 187 1.47 -2.97 3.57
CA LEU A 187 2.59 -3.02 4.50
C LEU A 187 2.04 -2.98 5.91
N ILE A 188 2.38 -4.01 6.70
CA ILE A 188 1.99 -4.16 8.09
C ILE A 188 3.27 -4.15 8.92
N MET A 189 3.42 -3.20 9.82
CA MET A 189 4.59 -3.09 10.67
C MET A 189 4.24 -3.45 12.12
N THR A 190 5.02 -4.33 12.70
CA THR A 190 4.98 -4.68 14.11
C THR A 190 6.26 -4.22 14.81
N GLU A 191 6.40 -4.56 16.07
CA GLU A 191 7.66 -4.38 16.80
C GLU A 191 8.83 -5.13 16.13
N ASN A 192 8.57 -6.32 15.58
CA ASN A 192 9.60 -7.28 15.19
C ASN A 192 9.71 -7.51 13.69
N SER A 193 8.80 -6.98 12.88
CA SER A 193 8.78 -7.24 11.43
C SER A 193 8.02 -6.21 10.61
N ILE A 194 8.32 -6.18 9.32
CA ILE A 194 7.43 -5.62 8.28
C ILE A 194 6.89 -6.79 7.47
N VAL A 195 5.57 -6.83 7.32
CA VAL A 195 4.89 -7.81 6.48
C VAL A 195 4.38 -7.11 5.23
N ALA A 196 4.80 -7.59 4.07
CA ALA A 196 4.30 -7.19 2.76
C ALA A 196 3.32 -8.24 2.26
N ALA A 197 2.13 -7.83 1.81
CA ALA A 197 1.12 -8.75 1.30
C ALA A 197 0.49 -8.22 0.02
N LEU A 198 0.22 -9.11 -0.93
CA LEU A 198 -0.36 -8.77 -2.23
C LEU A 198 -1.64 -9.55 -2.46
N ASP A 199 -2.66 -8.90 -3.03
CA ASP A 199 -3.94 -9.54 -3.35
C ASP A 199 -3.80 -10.76 -4.27
N PRO A 200 -4.80 -11.67 -4.28
CA PRO A 200 -4.72 -12.91 -5.07
C PRO A 200 -4.60 -12.74 -6.58
N ASN A 201 -4.85 -11.54 -7.09
CA ASN A 201 -4.75 -11.20 -8.50
C ASN A 201 -3.50 -10.36 -8.84
N GLY A 202 -2.80 -9.84 -7.82
CA GLY A 202 -1.64 -8.97 -8.02
C GLY A 202 -1.97 -7.69 -8.76
N PHE A 203 -3.11 -7.06 -8.45
CA PHE A 203 -3.55 -5.85 -9.14
C PHE A 203 -2.57 -4.68 -8.96
N ARG A 204 -1.93 -4.59 -7.79
CA ARG A 204 -0.99 -3.52 -7.46
C ARG A 204 0.43 -4.05 -7.41
N PRO A 205 1.41 -3.32 -7.97
CA PRO A 205 2.80 -3.76 -7.89
C PRO A 205 3.36 -3.60 -6.48
N LEU A 206 4.20 -4.56 -6.09
CA LEU A 206 4.99 -4.50 -4.86
C LEU A 206 6.27 -5.31 -5.06
N SER A 207 7.42 -4.71 -4.76
CA SER A 207 8.73 -5.31 -4.99
C SER A 207 9.60 -5.24 -3.73
N ILE A 208 10.52 -6.19 -3.60
CA ILE A 208 11.51 -6.27 -2.54
C ILE A 208 12.90 -5.95 -3.10
N GLY A 209 13.66 -5.14 -2.40
CA GLY A 209 15.04 -4.82 -2.69
C GLY A 209 15.95 -4.95 -1.48
N LYS A 210 17.25 -4.93 -1.72
CA LYS A 210 18.28 -4.99 -0.67
C LYS A 210 19.34 -3.92 -0.88
N MET A 211 19.70 -3.27 0.18
CA MET A 211 20.79 -2.30 0.23
C MET A 211 22.15 -2.98 0.46
N SER A 212 23.24 -2.29 0.13
CA SER A 212 24.61 -2.81 0.28
C SER A 212 25.00 -3.14 1.73
N ASN A 213 24.39 -2.47 2.71
CA ASN A 213 24.58 -2.75 4.14
C ASN A 213 23.71 -3.91 4.67
N GLY A 214 22.92 -4.54 3.81
CA GLY A 214 22.06 -5.67 4.16
C GLY A 214 20.62 -5.29 4.49
N ALA A 215 20.29 -4.00 4.66
CA ALA A 215 18.94 -3.56 4.92
C ALA A 215 17.98 -3.94 3.77
N LEU A 216 16.75 -4.30 4.12
CA LEU A 216 15.72 -4.72 3.17
C LEU A 216 14.73 -3.58 2.94
N VAL A 217 14.32 -3.41 1.69
CA VAL A 217 13.36 -2.38 1.29
C VAL A 217 12.19 -2.99 0.52
N VAL A 218 11.03 -2.38 0.66
CA VAL A 218 9.81 -2.73 -0.05
C VAL A 218 9.28 -1.49 -0.73
N ALA A 219 8.85 -1.56 -1.99
CA ALA A 219 8.27 -0.41 -2.67
C ALA A 219 7.21 -0.83 -3.69
N SER A 220 6.24 0.05 -3.92
CA SER A 220 5.26 -0.10 -5.00
C SER A 220 5.92 -0.10 -6.38
N GLU A 221 7.04 0.63 -6.54
CA GLU A 221 7.77 0.70 -7.81
C GLU A 221 9.28 0.63 -7.60
N THR A 222 9.97 -0.02 -8.55
CA THR A 222 11.42 -0.20 -8.50
C THR A 222 12.22 1.10 -8.66
N CYS A 223 11.63 2.16 -9.22
CA CYS A 223 12.28 3.48 -9.29
C CYS A 223 12.63 4.06 -7.91
N ALA A 224 11.92 3.64 -6.85
CA ALA A 224 12.24 4.04 -5.49
C ALA A 224 13.54 3.38 -4.98
N PHE A 225 13.87 2.18 -5.49
CA PHE A 225 15.12 1.49 -5.13
C PHE A 225 16.35 2.24 -5.63
N ASP A 226 16.29 2.75 -6.87
CA ASP A 226 17.40 3.51 -7.47
C ASP A 226 17.74 4.74 -6.62
N VAL A 227 16.72 5.42 -6.09
CA VAL A 227 16.90 6.63 -5.28
C VAL A 227 17.56 6.34 -3.91
N VAL A 228 17.23 5.19 -3.31
CA VAL A 228 17.80 4.81 -1.99
C VAL A 228 19.04 3.91 -2.11
N GLY A 229 19.48 3.58 -3.31
CA GLY A 229 20.65 2.74 -3.55
C GLY A 229 20.42 1.26 -3.22
N ALA A 230 19.20 0.79 -3.39
CA ALA A 230 18.85 -0.62 -3.21
C ALA A 230 18.86 -1.37 -4.54
N THR A 231 19.21 -2.65 -4.49
CA THR A 231 19.14 -3.57 -5.64
C THR A 231 17.86 -4.41 -5.52
N TRP A 232 17.12 -4.50 -6.61
CA TRP A 232 15.93 -5.36 -6.71
C TRP A 232 16.29 -6.84 -6.44
N ILE A 233 15.44 -7.53 -5.68
CA ILE A 233 15.53 -8.97 -5.40
C ILE A 233 14.43 -9.72 -6.13
N GLN A 234 13.15 -9.37 -5.85
CA GLN A 234 11.97 -10.04 -6.39
C GLN A 234 10.75 -9.13 -6.32
N ASP A 235 9.74 -9.47 -7.12
CA ASP A 235 8.39 -8.93 -6.97
C ASP A 235 7.59 -9.83 -6.04
N VAL A 236 6.73 -9.23 -5.22
CA VAL A 236 5.74 -9.98 -4.42
C VAL A 236 4.71 -10.58 -5.36
N GLN A 237 4.46 -11.90 -5.23
CA GLN A 237 3.54 -12.60 -6.11
C GLN A 237 2.10 -12.53 -5.60
N PRO A 238 1.09 -12.75 -6.47
CA PRO A 238 -0.31 -12.82 -6.07
C PRO A 238 -0.53 -13.82 -4.93
N GLY A 239 -1.22 -13.39 -3.87
CA GLY A 239 -1.49 -14.23 -2.71
C GLY A 239 -0.31 -14.45 -1.76
N GLU A 240 0.86 -13.87 -2.07
CA GLU A 240 2.01 -13.93 -1.18
C GLU A 240 1.89 -12.99 0.01
N ILE A 241 2.52 -13.45 1.09
CA ILE A 241 2.80 -12.71 2.30
C ILE A 241 4.29 -12.87 2.61
N ILE A 242 5.00 -11.77 2.70
CA ILE A 242 6.44 -11.74 2.94
C ILE A 242 6.71 -11.04 4.26
N GLU A 243 7.24 -11.78 5.22
CA GLU A 243 7.73 -11.21 6.47
C GLU A 243 9.21 -10.86 6.35
N ILE A 244 9.54 -9.64 6.73
CA ILE A 244 10.89 -9.09 6.78
C ILE A 244 11.22 -8.76 8.23
N ASN A 245 12.25 -9.40 8.77
CA ASN A 245 12.72 -9.22 10.14
C ASN A 245 14.25 -9.35 10.21
N ASP A 246 14.81 -9.44 11.40
CA ASP A 246 16.27 -9.55 11.61
C ASP A 246 16.85 -10.86 11.08
N ASP A 247 16.05 -11.93 10.95
CA ASP A 247 16.46 -13.20 10.36
C ASP A 247 16.44 -13.18 8.82
N GLY A 248 15.83 -12.13 8.22
CA GLY A 248 15.79 -11.93 6.77
C GLY A 248 14.38 -11.91 6.17
N ILE A 249 14.20 -12.59 5.05
CA ILE A 249 12.96 -12.64 4.27
C ILE A 249 12.34 -14.03 4.42
N HIS A 250 11.11 -14.08 4.88
CA HIS A 250 10.31 -15.30 4.97
C HIS A 250 9.09 -15.18 4.06
N VAL A 251 9.05 -16.01 3.03
CA VAL A 251 7.95 -16.03 2.03
C VAL A 251 6.95 -17.10 2.39
N ASP A 252 5.67 -16.74 2.39
CA ASP A 252 4.55 -17.65 2.63
C ASP A 252 3.36 -17.24 1.76
N GLN A 253 2.30 -18.01 1.73
CA GLN A 253 1.06 -17.70 1.01
C GLN A 253 -0.13 -17.70 1.96
N PHE A 254 -1.06 -16.78 1.75
CA PHE A 254 -2.33 -16.78 2.48
C PHE A 254 -3.46 -17.45 1.68
N THR A 255 -3.28 -17.65 0.37
CA THR A 255 -4.24 -18.35 -0.48
C THR A 255 -3.56 -19.03 -1.67
N ASP A 256 -4.07 -20.22 -2.07
CA ASP A 256 -3.63 -20.93 -3.26
C ASP A 256 -4.41 -20.52 -4.52
N SER A 257 -5.53 -19.80 -4.35
CA SER A 257 -6.37 -19.33 -5.46
C SER A 257 -5.84 -18.01 -6.02
N THR A 258 -4.81 -18.08 -6.86
CA THR A 258 -4.13 -16.93 -7.41
C THR A 258 -4.21 -16.86 -8.93
N ASN A 259 -4.25 -15.64 -9.46
CA ASN A 259 -4.22 -15.38 -10.90
C ASN A 259 -3.56 -14.02 -11.17
N MET A 260 -2.40 -14.00 -11.81
CA MET A 260 -1.71 -12.76 -12.12
C MET A 260 -2.51 -11.93 -13.14
N THR A 261 -3.10 -10.83 -12.67
CA THR A 261 -3.91 -9.89 -13.47
C THR A 261 -3.56 -8.44 -13.11
N ILE A 262 -2.29 -8.07 -13.31
CA ILE A 262 -1.83 -6.70 -13.07
C ILE A 262 -2.71 -5.69 -13.80
N CYS A 263 -3.08 -4.62 -13.12
CA CYS A 263 -3.83 -3.53 -13.72
C CYS A 263 -3.03 -2.93 -14.89
N SER A 264 -3.60 -2.95 -16.11
CA SER A 264 -2.94 -2.40 -17.30
C SER A 264 -2.63 -0.89 -17.16
N MET A 265 -3.38 -0.18 -16.31
CA MET A 265 -3.15 1.24 -16.03
C MET A 265 -1.79 1.50 -15.36
N GLU A 266 -1.22 0.51 -14.67
CA GLU A 266 0.15 0.62 -14.15
C GLU A 266 1.15 0.87 -15.30
N TYR A 267 1.01 0.16 -16.41
CA TYR A 267 1.87 0.38 -17.58
C TYR A 267 1.49 1.61 -18.41
N ILE A 268 0.21 1.92 -18.51
CA ILE A 268 -0.28 3.00 -19.38
C ILE A 268 -0.06 4.36 -18.72
N TYR A 269 -0.38 4.50 -17.44
CA TYR A 269 -0.47 5.81 -16.79
C TYR A 269 0.25 5.91 -15.44
N PHE A 270 0.03 4.96 -14.48
CA PHE A 270 0.44 5.18 -13.11
C PHE A 270 1.96 5.14 -12.91
N ALA A 271 2.61 4.06 -13.33
CA ALA A 271 4.01 3.86 -13.00
C ALA A 271 4.96 4.78 -13.77
N ARG A 272 6.08 5.10 -13.15
CA ARG A 272 7.16 5.84 -13.82
C ARG A 272 7.77 5.02 -14.96
N PRO A 273 8.22 5.67 -16.05
CA PRO A 273 8.81 4.98 -17.19
C PRO A 273 10.05 4.14 -16.88
N ASP A 274 10.82 4.55 -15.87
CA ASP A 274 12.03 3.87 -15.40
C ASP A 274 11.75 2.66 -14.47
N SER A 275 10.50 2.48 -14.02
CA SER A 275 10.10 1.33 -13.22
C SER A 275 10.01 0.04 -14.03
N ASN A 276 10.29 -1.09 -13.34
CA ASN A 276 10.00 -2.44 -13.82
C ASN A 276 8.87 -3.04 -12.98
N ILE A 277 7.88 -3.63 -13.64
CA ILE A 277 6.72 -4.28 -13.01
C ILE A 277 6.58 -5.65 -13.64
N ALA A 278 6.54 -6.71 -12.83
CA ALA A 278 6.45 -8.11 -13.29
C ALA A 278 7.44 -8.43 -14.44
N GLY A 279 8.68 -7.99 -14.30
CA GLY A 279 9.74 -8.22 -15.28
C GLY A 279 9.64 -7.39 -16.57
N VAL A 280 8.69 -6.46 -16.67
CA VAL A 280 8.50 -5.60 -17.84
C VAL A 280 8.82 -4.15 -17.49
N ASN A 281 9.75 -3.54 -18.23
CA ASN A 281 10.03 -2.11 -18.10
C ASN A 281 8.87 -1.27 -18.67
N VAL A 282 8.38 -0.32 -17.88
CA VAL A 282 7.20 0.50 -18.21
C VAL A 282 7.40 1.32 -19.48
N HIS A 283 8.59 1.94 -19.68
CA HIS A 283 8.89 2.66 -20.93
C HIS A 283 8.80 1.75 -22.14
N THR A 284 9.33 0.53 -22.02
CA THR A 284 9.29 -0.46 -23.12
C THR A 284 7.86 -0.89 -23.42
N ALA A 285 7.02 -1.07 -22.41
CA ALA A 285 5.59 -1.38 -22.58
C ALA A 285 4.87 -0.26 -23.33
N ARG A 286 5.04 1.00 -22.89
CA ARG A 286 4.47 2.20 -23.55
C ARG A 286 4.94 2.35 -25.00
N LYS A 287 6.22 2.14 -25.26
CA LYS A 287 6.77 2.18 -26.62
C LYS A 287 6.18 1.11 -27.54
N ARG A 288 5.88 -0.09 -27.03
CA ARG A 288 5.22 -1.16 -27.79
C ARG A 288 3.76 -0.81 -28.10
N SER A 289 3.04 -0.21 -27.15
CA SER A 289 1.65 0.20 -27.34
C SER A 289 1.47 1.36 -28.32
N GLY A 290 2.50 2.19 -28.53
CA GLY A 290 2.50 3.30 -29.48
C GLY A 290 2.93 2.94 -30.92
N LYS A 291 3.21 1.66 -31.19
CA LYS A 291 3.52 1.14 -32.54
C LYS A 291 2.32 0.45 -33.16
#